data_0ebd1ebedaa81030316a9b5a7ae51066
#
_entry.id   0ebd1ebedaa81030316a9b5a7ae51066
#
_cell.length_a   1.000
_cell.length_b   1.000
_cell.length_c   1.000
_cell.angle_alpha   90.00
_cell.angle_beta   90.00
_cell.angle_gamma   90.00
#
_symmetry.space_group_name_H-M   'P 1'
#
loop_
_entity.id
_entity.type
_entity.pdbx_description
1 polymer ?
#
loop_
_entity_poly.entity_id
_entity_poly.type
_entity_poly.pdbx_seq_one_letter_code
_entity_poly.pdbx_strand_id
1 'polypeptide(L)'
;MCGGAGTRLWPASRENRPKQFLPLFGALSTFQETVRRVADPALFARPIVVTNGQYRFLVAEQLAAIGAEADVLLEPARRDSGPAIAAGAGYALTRDEGAVVVALAADHVVTDPAAFAKVCALGRAPAEYERRVIAFFARAARSTATATPAPRAALIEGGRP
;
A
#
# COMPACT_ATOMS: atom_id res chain seq x y z
N MET A 1 -4.21 1.63 0.39
CA MET A 1 -5.54 1.69 -0.26
C MET A 1 -6.27 0.36 -0.07
N CYS A 2 -7.45 0.37 0.53
CA CYS A 2 -8.21 -0.83 0.96
C CYS A 2 -9.66 -0.84 0.45
N GLY A 3 -9.99 -0.14 -0.62
CA GLY A 3 -11.36 0.08 -1.08
C GLY A 3 -12.01 -1.06 -1.90
N GLY A 4 -11.27 -2.08 -2.30
CA GLY A 4 -11.77 -3.15 -3.16
C GLY A 4 -12.74 -4.12 -2.47
N ALA A 5 -13.85 -4.52 -3.14
CA ALA A 5 -14.85 -5.46 -2.60
C ALA A 5 -14.32 -6.89 -2.43
N GLY A 6 -13.27 -7.28 -3.15
CA GLY A 6 -12.56 -8.55 -2.97
C GLY A 6 -13.39 -9.82 -3.18
N THR A 7 -14.51 -9.76 -3.88
CA THR A 7 -15.49 -10.88 -4.01
C THR A 7 -14.99 -12.07 -4.85
N ARG A 8 -13.87 -11.93 -5.54
CA ARG A 8 -13.31 -12.97 -6.43
C ARG A 8 -12.86 -14.26 -5.71
N LEU A 9 -12.67 -14.22 -4.39
CA LEU A 9 -12.26 -15.37 -3.57
C LEU A 9 -13.44 -15.96 -2.78
N TRP A 10 -14.68 -15.82 -3.30
CA TRP A 10 -15.82 -16.48 -2.68
C TRP A 10 -15.58 -18.02 -2.59
N PRO A 11 -15.89 -18.71 -1.48
CA PRO A 11 -16.63 -18.26 -0.30
C PRO A 11 -15.75 -17.63 0.80
N ALA A 12 -14.43 -17.58 0.65
CA ALA A 12 -13.52 -17.03 1.65
C ALA A 12 -13.70 -15.51 1.83
N SER A 13 -13.90 -14.77 0.73
CA SER A 13 -14.17 -13.33 0.78
C SER A 13 -15.63 -13.01 0.50
N ARG A 14 -16.16 -12.00 1.17
CA ARG A 14 -17.53 -11.48 1.02
C ARG A 14 -17.49 -9.97 1.00
N GLU A 15 -18.59 -9.30 0.60
CA GLU A 15 -18.68 -7.86 0.53
C GLU A 15 -18.37 -7.17 1.86
N ASN A 16 -18.85 -7.74 2.97
CA ASN A 16 -18.60 -7.25 4.32
C ASN A 16 -17.26 -7.71 4.92
N ARG A 17 -16.54 -8.63 4.25
CA ARG A 17 -15.25 -9.16 4.66
C ARG A 17 -14.34 -9.38 3.45
N PRO A 18 -13.81 -8.29 2.86
CA PRO A 18 -12.95 -8.36 1.67
C PRO A 18 -11.64 -9.10 1.93
N LYS A 19 -11.04 -9.63 0.84
CA LYS A 19 -9.84 -10.46 0.87
C LYS A 19 -8.66 -9.85 1.63
N GLN A 20 -8.47 -8.54 1.54
CA GLN A 20 -7.35 -7.84 2.18
C GLN A 20 -7.40 -7.87 3.71
N PHE A 21 -8.56 -8.16 4.30
CA PHE A 21 -8.75 -8.30 5.75
C PHE A 21 -8.78 -9.75 6.23
N LEU A 22 -8.46 -10.70 5.34
CA LEU A 22 -8.40 -12.12 5.67
C LEU A 22 -6.94 -12.57 5.86
N PRO A 23 -6.66 -13.48 6.82
CA PRO A 23 -5.34 -14.07 7.01
C PRO A 23 -5.13 -15.20 6.00
N LEU A 24 -4.88 -14.85 4.72
CA LEU A 24 -4.79 -15.81 3.61
C LEU A 24 -3.42 -16.50 3.52
N PHE A 25 -2.36 -15.86 4.02
CA PHE A 25 -0.97 -16.31 3.84
C PHE A 25 -0.20 -16.42 5.15
N GLY A 26 -0.88 -16.37 6.29
CA GLY A 26 -0.25 -16.42 7.61
C GLY A 26 -1.24 -16.05 8.72
N ALA A 27 -0.71 -15.64 9.87
CA ALA A 27 -1.54 -15.25 11.02
C ALA A 27 -2.20 -13.87 10.86
N LEU A 28 -1.62 -13.01 10.02
CA LEU A 28 -2.09 -11.64 9.79
C LEU A 28 -2.79 -11.52 8.43
N SER A 29 -3.68 -10.55 8.32
CA SER A 29 -4.25 -10.18 7.03
C SER A 29 -3.22 -9.47 6.15
N THR A 30 -3.44 -9.47 4.81
CA THR A 30 -2.54 -8.74 3.91
C THR A 30 -2.55 -7.23 4.16
N PHE A 31 -3.65 -6.69 4.69
CA PHE A 31 -3.73 -5.31 5.17
C PHE A 31 -2.77 -5.09 6.35
N GLN A 32 -2.82 -5.93 7.38
CA GLN A 32 -1.94 -5.83 8.55
C GLN A 32 -0.47 -5.99 8.15
N GLU A 33 -0.15 -6.95 7.27
CA GLU A 33 1.20 -7.11 6.74
C GLU A 33 1.68 -5.88 5.98
N THR A 34 0.80 -5.23 5.21
CA THR A 34 1.12 -3.99 4.50
C THR A 34 1.41 -2.84 5.46
N VAL A 35 0.63 -2.69 6.53
CA VAL A 35 0.87 -1.66 7.56
C VAL A 35 2.19 -1.93 8.29
N ARG A 36 2.45 -3.16 8.72
CA ARG A 36 3.70 -3.53 9.40
C ARG A 36 4.94 -3.29 8.55
N ARG A 37 4.82 -3.46 7.25
CA ARG A 37 5.92 -3.24 6.30
C ARG A 37 6.40 -1.79 6.25
N VAL A 38 5.54 -0.84 6.59
CA VAL A 38 5.83 0.61 6.63
C VAL A 38 5.83 1.16 8.06
N ALA A 39 6.08 0.31 9.06
CA ALA A 39 6.07 0.70 10.46
C ALA A 39 7.40 1.27 10.96
N ASP A 40 8.49 1.21 10.18
CA ASP A 40 9.78 1.76 10.57
C ASP A 40 9.74 3.30 10.54
N PRO A 41 9.78 3.98 11.69
CA PRO A 41 9.67 5.44 11.77
C PRO A 41 10.93 6.16 11.23
N ALA A 42 12.05 5.46 11.04
CA ALA A 42 13.25 6.02 10.43
C ALA A 42 13.09 6.22 8.91
N LEU A 43 12.18 5.47 8.28
CA LEU A 43 11.96 5.51 6.83
C LEU A 43 10.58 6.03 6.45
N PHE A 44 9.56 5.75 7.27
CA PHE A 44 8.17 6.07 6.95
C PHE A 44 7.52 6.93 8.05
N ALA A 45 6.76 7.94 7.66
CA ALA A 45 5.85 8.64 8.56
C ALA A 45 4.62 7.75 8.89
N ARG A 46 3.77 8.21 9.82
CA ARG A 46 2.51 7.52 10.16
C ARG A 46 1.72 7.22 8.88
N PRO A 47 1.33 5.94 8.65
CA PRO A 47 0.59 5.55 7.45
C PRO A 47 -0.75 6.25 7.31
N ILE A 48 -1.15 6.50 6.07
CA ILE A 48 -2.48 6.98 5.70
C ILE A 48 -3.24 5.82 5.07
N VAL A 49 -4.33 5.39 5.68
CA VAL A 49 -5.20 4.33 5.18
C VAL A 49 -6.40 4.96 4.48
N VAL A 50 -6.48 4.80 3.16
CA VAL A 50 -7.66 5.23 2.40
C VAL A 50 -8.58 4.04 2.20
N THR A 51 -9.82 4.13 2.68
CA THR A 51 -10.80 3.04 2.66
C THR A 51 -12.23 3.54 2.51
N ASN A 52 -13.15 2.65 2.14
CA ASN A 52 -14.57 2.98 2.13
C ASN A 52 -15.13 3.05 3.56
N GLY A 53 -16.10 3.93 3.81
CA GLY A 53 -16.70 4.14 5.13
C GLY A 53 -17.29 2.87 5.77
N GLN A 54 -17.75 1.91 4.97
CA GLN A 54 -18.25 0.61 5.47
C GLN A 54 -17.18 -0.23 6.19
N TYR A 55 -15.89 -0.05 5.84
CA TYR A 55 -14.77 -0.82 6.42
C TYR A 55 -14.08 -0.11 7.58
N ARG A 56 -14.54 1.08 8.00
CA ARG A 56 -13.86 1.89 9.02
C ARG A 56 -13.60 1.14 10.33
N PHE A 57 -14.57 0.36 10.79
CA PHE A 57 -14.45 -0.40 12.03
C PHE A 57 -13.52 -1.59 11.88
N LEU A 58 -13.57 -2.28 10.75
CA LEU A 58 -12.69 -3.40 10.46
C LEU A 58 -11.22 -2.95 10.33
N VAL A 59 -10.98 -1.78 9.73
CA VAL A 59 -9.66 -1.16 9.67
C VAL A 59 -9.18 -0.82 11.09
N ALA A 60 -10.01 -0.18 11.91
CA ALA A 60 -9.65 0.19 13.27
C ALA A 60 -9.33 -1.04 14.13
N GLU A 61 -10.15 -2.08 14.05
CA GLU A 61 -9.92 -3.36 14.75
C GLU A 61 -8.58 -3.98 14.35
N GLN A 62 -8.30 -4.06 13.05
CA GLN A 62 -7.06 -4.68 12.57
C GLN A 62 -5.80 -3.86 12.87
N LEU A 63 -5.89 -2.54 12.88
CA LEU A 63 -4.80 -1.67 13.34
C LEU A 63 -4.54 -1.90 14.84
N ALA A 64 -5.59 -1.89 15.66
CA ALA A 64 -5.47 -2.12 17.09
C ALA A 64 -4.87 -3.50 17.41
N ALA A 65 -5.25 -4.55 16.66
CA ALA A 65 -4.73 -5.91 16.84
C ALA A 65 -3.21 -6.04 16.64
N ILE A 66 -2.58 -5.13 15.89
CA ILE A 66 -1.13 -5.09 15.69
C ILE A 66 -0.45 -3.91 16.39
N GLY A 67 -1.18 -3.16 17.22
CA GLY A 67 -0.66 -1.99 17.91
C GLY A 67 -0.18 -0.87 16.97
N ALA A 68 -0.72 -0.78 15.76
CA ALA A 68 -0.32 0.22 14.77
C ALA A 68 -1.24 1.44 14.79
N GLU A 69 -0.64 2.62 14.65
CA GLU A 69 -1.38 3.88 14.44
C GLU A 69 -1.37 4.25 12.97
N ALA A 70 -2.51 4.73 12.46
CA ALA A 70 -2.65 5.25 11.10
C ALA A 70 -3.73 6.33 11.06
N ASP A 71 -3.62 7.25 10.11
CA ASP A 71 -4.72 8.17 9.78
C ASP A 71 -5.65 7.46 8.79
N VAL A 72 -6.95 7.49 9.05
CA VAL A 72 -7.93 6.79 8.22
C VAL A 72 -8.78 7.80 7.45
N LEU A 73 -8.60 7.84 6.14
CA LEU A 73 -9.42 8.63 5.22
C LEU A 73 -10.56 7.78 4.67
N LEU A 74 -11.79 8.28 4.81
CA LEU A 74 -12.98 7.58 4.35
C LEU A 74 -13.43 8.10 2.99
N GLU A 75 -13.44 7.23 2.00
CA GLU A 75 -14.03 7.53 0.69
C GLU A 75 -15.56 7.45 0.77
N PRO A 76 -16.29 8.48 0.32
CA PRO A 76 -17.75 8.47 0.34
C PRO A 76 -18.35 7.51 -0.69
N ALA A 77 -17.61 7.21 -1.75
CA ALA A 77 -18.00 6.27 -2.79
C ALA A 77 -16.78 5.49 -3.29
N ARG A 78 -16.99 4.26 -3.73
CA ARG A 78 -15.94 3.46 -4.36
C ARG A 78 -15.58 4.09 -5.70
N ARG A 79 -14.30 4.43 -5.86
CA ARG A 79 -13.72 4.92 -7.10
C ARG A 79 -12.44 4.14 -7.36
N ASP A 80 -11.89 4.28 -8.55
CA ASP A 80 -10.61 3.66 -8.92
C ASP A 80 -9.46 4.19 -8.05
N SER A 81 -8.29 3.56 -8.17
CA SER A 81 -7.13 3.85 -7.33
C SER A 81 -6.60 5.29 -7.46
N GLY A 82 -6.78 5.93 -8.61
CA GLY A 82 -6.32 7.31 -8.86
C GLY A 82 -6.86 8.33 -7.85
N PRO A 83 -8.17 8.47 -7.68
CA PRO A 83 -8.76 9.36 -6.69
C PRO A 83 -8.33 9.05 -5.24
N ALA A 84 -8.19 7.77 -4.89
CA ALA A 84 -7.72 7.36 -3.56
C ALA A 84 -6.26 7.79 -3.31
N ILE A 85 -5.39 7.62 -4.32
CA ILE A 85 -3.99 8.08 -4.26
C ILE A 85 -3.95 9.60 -4.15
N ALA A 86 -4.73 10.32 -4.96
CA ALA A 86 -4.78 11.78 -4.93
C ALA A 86 -5.26 12.31 -3.56
N ALA A 87 -6.30 11.70 -2.98
CA ALA A 87 -6.78 12.08 -1.65
C ALA A 87 -5.73 11.83 -0.56
N GLY A 88 -5.07 10.66 -0.58
CA GLY A 88 -3.99 10.34 0.33
C GLY A 88 -2.79 11.28 0.20
N ALA A 89 -2.41 11.60 -1.03
CA ALA A 89 -1.32 12.54 -1.32
C ALA A 89 -1.68 13.97 -0.87
N GLY A 90 -2.89 14.43 -1.17
CA GLY A 90 -3.37 15.73 -0.71
C GLY A 90 -3.35 15.86 0.80
N TYR A 91 -3.79 14.82 1.51
CA TYR A 91 -3.71 14.79 2.97
C TYR A 91 -2.26 14.75 3.48
N ALA A 92 -1.38 13.99 2.84
CA ALA A 92 0.04 13.98 3.21
C ALA A 92 0.67 15.38 3.11
N LEU A 93 0.36 16.13 2.05
CA LEU A 93 0.83 17.51 1.86
C LEU A 93 0.35 18.47 2.94
N THR A 94 -0.82 18.24 3.57
CA THR A 94 -1.25 19.06 4.73
C THR A 94 -0.42 18.81 5.99
N ARG A 95 0.27 17.68 6.06
CA ARG A 95 1.16 17.30 7.17
C ARG A 95 2.60 17.75 6.94
N ASP A 96 3.04 17.64 5.69
CA ASP A 96 4.39 17.99 5.24
C ASP A 96 4.37 18.34 3.76
N GLU A 97 4.67 19.59 3.40
CA GLU A 97 4.70 20.08 2.02
C GLU A 97 5.77 19.36 1.16
N GLY A 98 6.81 18.82 1.79
CA GLY A 98 7.86 18.04 1.15
C GLY A 98 7.58 16.52 1.12
N ALA A 99 6.38 16.07 1.50
CA ALA A 99 6.09 14.65 1.63
C ALA A 99 6.28 13.88 0.31
N VAL A 100 7.06 12.81 0.36
CA VAL A 100 7.12 11.79 -0.70
C VAL A 100 6.13 10.69 -0.36
N VAL A 101 5.17 10.43 -1.24
CA VAL A 101 4.09 9.47 -1.01
C VAL A 101 4.40 8.13 -1.67
N VAL A 102 4.37 7.06 -0.88
CA VAL A 102 4.41 5.68 -1.36
C VAL A 102 3.00 5.11 -1.37
N ALA A 103 2.42 4.90 -2.54
CA ALA A 103 1.08 4.34 -2.68
C ALA A 103 1.14 2.80 -2.75
N LEU A 104 0.51 2.13 -1.78
CA LEU A 104 0.50 0.68 -1.64
C LEU A 104 -0.92 0.11 -1.74
N ALA A 105 -1.06 -1.00 -2.45
CA ALA A 105 -2.26 -1.80 -2.40
C ALA A 105 -2.21 -2.73 -1.17
N ALA A 106 -3.32 -2.82 -0.41
CA ALA A 106 -3.39 -3.59 0.82
C ALA A 106 -3.51 -5.12 0.61
N ASP A 107 -3.58 -5.57 -0.63
CA ASP A 107 -3.73 -6.98 -1.00
C ASP A 107 -2.47 -7.58 -1.65
N HIS A 108 -1.38 -6.83 -1.70
CA HIS A 108 -0.11 -7.32 -2.21
C HIS A 108 0.69 -8.06 -1.14
N VAL A 109 1.12 -9.28 -1.49
CA VAL A 109 2.04 -10.06 -0.67
C VAL A 109 3.46 -9.72 -1.08
N VAL A 110 4.28 -9.28 -0.12
CA VAL A 110 5.71 -9.00 -0.30
C VAL A 110 6.49 -9.96 0.57
N THR A 111 7.26 -10.82 -0.06
CA THR A 111 8.01 -11.89 0.61
C THR A 111 9.33 -11.43 1.21
N ASP A 112 9.86 -10.28 0.75
CA ASP A 112 11.11 -9.71 1.25
C ASP A 112 10.89 -8.24 1.68
N PRO A 113 10.54 -8.01 2.96
CA PRO A 113 10.35 -6.66 3.50
C PRO A 113 11.63 -5.79 3.47
N ALA A 114 12.82 -6.42 3.59
CA ALA A 114 14.07 -5.67 3.57
C ALA A 114 14.40 -5.15 2.17
N ALA A 115 14.18 -5.96 1.13
CA ALA A 115 14.30 -5.51 -0.25
C ALA A 115 13.27 -4.42 -0.57
N PHE A 116 12.04 -4.53 -0.06
CA PHE A 116 11.02 -3.50 -0.20
C PHE A 116 11.47 -2.16 0.41
N ALA A 117 11.97 -2.17 1.64
CA ALA A 117 12.45 -0.95 2.32
C ALA A 117 13.61 -0.29 1.54
N LYS A 118 14.58 -1.08 1.04
CA LYS A 118 15.67 -0.58 0.18
C LYS A 118 15.15 0.09 -1.09
N VAL A 119 14.16 -0.50 -1.75
CA VAL A 119 13.57 0.04 -2.97
C VAL A 119 12.84 1.36 -2.67
N CYS A 120 12.10 1.46 -1.56
CA CYS A 120 11.47 2.71 -1.13
C CYS A 120 12.52 3.80 -0.86
N ALA A 121 13.61 3.46 -0.17
CA ALA A 121 14.70 4.40 0.11
C ALA A 121 15.37 4.91 -1.18
N LEU A 122 15.62 4.03 -2.16
CA LEU A 122 16.16 4.39 -3.46
C LEU A 122 15.23 5.30 -4.27
N GLY A 123 13.93 5.10 -4.15
CA GLY A 123 12.93 5.91 -4.85
C GLY A 123 12.73 7.30 -4.26
N ARG A 124 13.17 7.55 -3.03
CA ARG A 124 12.96 8.83 -2.34
C ARG A 124 13.61 9.99 -3.08
N ALA A 125 14.91 9.91 -3.36
CA ALA A 125 15.64 11.02 -3.96
C ALA A 125 15.09 11.43 -5.34
N PRO A 126 14.84 10.54 -6.33
CA PRO A 126 14.23 10.94 -7.58
C PRO A 126 12.82 11.52 -7.41
N ALA A 127 12.01 11.01 -6.46
CA ALA A 127 10.67 11.55 -6.21
C ALA A 127 10.73 12.97 -5.62
N GLU A 128 11.65 13.20 -4.67
CA GLU A 128 11.79 14.47 -3.96
C GLU A 128 12.43 15.56 -4.84
N TYR A 129 13.57 15.26 -5.44
CA TYR A 129 14.38 16.28 -6.18
C TYR A 129 13.96 16.44 -7.63
N GLU A 130 13.59 15.35 -8.30
CA GLU A 130 13.23 15.39 -9.71
C GLU A 130 11.71 15.51 -9.91
N ARG A 131 10.91 15.48 -8.82
CA ARG A 131 9.45 15.55 -8.81
C ARG A 131 8.80 14.53 -9.75
N ARG A 132 9.34 13.31 -9.76
CA ARG A 132 8.91 12.22 -10.65
C ARG A 132 7.97 11.25 -9.94
N VAL A 133 7.08 10.65 -10.72
CA VAL A 133 6.31 9.47 -10.31
C VAL A 133 7.19 8.23 -10.59
N ILE A 134 7.48 7.46 -9.54
CA ILE A 134 8.30 6.25 -9.63
C ILE A 134 7.40 5.04 -9.46
N ALA A 135 7.39 4.16 -10.45
CA ALA A 135 6.67 2.90 -10.39
C ALA A 135 7.63 1.74 -10.15
N PHE A 136 7.34 0.94 -9.13
CA PHE A 136 8.05 -0.30 -8.85
C PHE A 136 7.25 -1.48 -9.34
N PHE A 137 7.84 -2.29 -10.20
CA PHE A 137 7.23 -3.53 -10.67
C PHE A 137 7.83 -4.72 -9.93
N ALA A 138 7.03 -5.37 -9.07
CA ALA A 138 7.39 -6.66 -8.51
C ALA A 138 7.20 -7.74 -9.57
N ARG A 139 8.24 -8.56 -9.78
CA ARG A 139 8.10 -9.75 -10.61
C ARG A 139 7.25 -10.76 -9.86
N ALA A 140 6.12 -11.18 -10.42
CA ALA A 140 5.36 -12.29 -9.88
C ALA A 140 6.27 -13.54 -9.84
N ALA A 141 6.45 -14.13 -8.66
CA ALA A 141 7.12 -15.40 -8.53
C ALA A 141 6.31 -16.44 -9.32
N ARG A 142 6.84 -16.92 -10.44
CA ARG A 142 6.30 -18.11 -11.08
C ARG A 142 6.62 -19.28 -10.17
N SER A 143 5.65 -20.12 -9.89
CA SER A 143 5.79 -21.32 -9.06
C SER A 143 6.60 -22.43 -9.77
N THR A 144 7.81 -22.12 -10.21
CA THR A 144 8.79 -23.09 -10.66
C THR A 144 10.16 -22.58 -10.26
N ALA A 145 10.85 -23.40 -9.48
CA ALA A 145 12.18 -23.14 -8.95
C ALA A 145 13.19 -22.82 -10.07
N THR A 146 13.44 -21.56 -10.31
CA THR A 146 14.65 -21.10 -11.00
C THR A 146 14.93 -19.63 -10.60
N ALA A 147 16.20 -19.37 -10.34
CA ALA A 147 16.74 -18.16 -9.74
C ALA A 147 16.13 -16.84 -10.23
N THR A 148 15.77 -15.99 -9.28
CA THR A 148 15.12 -14.69 -9.51
C THR A 148 16.17 -13.61 -9.78
N PRO A 149 16.14 -12.92 -10.92
CA PRO A 149 16.88 -11.66 -11.08
C PRO A 149 16.25 -10.55 -10.25
N ALA A 150 17.07 -9.64 -9.72
CA ALA A 150 16.67 -8.50 -8.91
C ALA A 150 15.61 -7.60 -9.59
N PRO A 151 14.75 -6.90 -8.81
CA PRO A 151 13.75 -6.00 -9.36
C PRO A 151 14.41 -4.86 -10.13
N ARG A 152 13.93 -4.59 -11.34
CA ARG A 152 14.31 -3.42 -12.11
C ARG A 152 13.34 -2.29 -11.79
N ALA A 153 13.86 -1.14 -11.35
CA ALA A 153 13.12 0.10 -11.32
C ALA A 153 12.98 0.60 -12.77
N ALA A 154 11.75 0.84 -13.23
CA ALA A 154 11.50 1.52 -14.49
C ALA A 154 11.09 2.97 -14.17
N LEU A 155 11.87 3.93 -14.67
CA LEU A 155 11.51 5.34 -14.68
C LEU A 155 10.48 5.56 -15.79
N ILE A 156 9.30 6.05 -15.44
CA ILE A 156 8.33 6.56 -16.39
C ILE A 156 8.65 8.05 -16.55
N GLU A 157 9.23 8.43 -17.67
CA GLU A 157 9.35 9.85 -18.05
C GLU A 157 7.93 10.38 -18.28
N GLY A 158 7.47 11.27 -17.39
CA GLY A 158 6.24 12.03 -17.60
C GLY A 158 6.44 12.95 -18.79
N GLY A 159 5.77 12.68 -19.91
CA GLY A 159 5.72 13.60 -21.02
C GLY A 159 5.20 14.96 -20.56
N ARG A 160 5.93 16.01 -20.87
CA ARG A 160 5.43 17.39 -20.74
C ARG A 160 4.29 17.60 -21.75
N PRO A 161 3.28 18.41 -21.40
CA PRO A 161 2.32 18.89 -22.39
C PRO A 161 2.98 19.77 -23.44
#